data_a3e047f0ccc291ad2e10d63d40c3d6df
#
_entry.id   a3e047f0ccc291ad2e10d63d40c3d6df
#
_cell.length_a   1.000
_cell.length_b   1.000
_cell.length_c   1.000
_cell.angle_alpha   90.00
_cell.angle_beta   90.00
_cell.angle_gamma   90.00
#
_symmetry.space_group_name_H-M   'P 1'
#
loop_
_entity.id
_entity.type
_entity.pdbx_description
1 polymer ?
#
loop_
_entity_poly.entity_id
_entity_poly.type
_entity_poly.pdbx_seq_one_letter_code
_entity_poly.pdbx_strand_id
1 'polypeptide(L)'
;MRRFVILGHKVPTSGEFTLNDLPGTAGRIDVLCRAVGAALFVSHGIRTNTEVVLLVQDAVQIRIAGDRVKRLNPDERSTAAILQLALRGAAAEEVETTPGVVAAQASLSQVLDRLYQIEAHPIVLHEHGDPVDQFSFPENPAFILSDHLDFTDADEATLADLPRISLGSMALHTSQCITILHYLLDRDEGDTSADLVLCHKVWGEPKARLITGLLEDFGIPSNLMSHAVPSLYPGMLDGLGEVRIMVRPRDLERARAIIGDYFEQPVDE
;
A
#
# COMPACT_ATOMS: atom_id res chain seq x y z
N MET A 1 5.57 2.78 0.28
CA MET A 1 4.36 3.34 -0.41
C MET A 1 3.88 2.32 -1.42
N ARG A 2 2.60 1.94 -1.41
CA ARG A 2 2.01 1.06 -2.43
C ARG A 2 1.23 1.86 -3.47
N ARG A 3 1.28 1.46 -4.74
CA ARG A 3 0.60 2.15 -5.83
C ARG A 3 -0.25 1.21 -6.65
N PHE A 4 -1.38 1.72 -7.13
CA PHE A 4 -2.24 1.02 -8.06
C PHE A 4 -2.44 1.90 -9.29
N VAL A 5 -1.97 1.43 -10.43
CA VAL A 5 -2.13 2.06 -11.75
C VAL A 5 -3.23 1.32 -12.50
N ILE A 6 -4.32 2.00 -12.79
CA ILE A 6 -5.47 1.40 -13.48
C ILE A 6 -5.62 2.03 -14.87
N LEU A 7 -5.57 1.22 -15.91
CA LEU A 7 -5.78 1.64 -17.28
C LEU A 7 -7.28 1.67 -17.59
N GLY A 8 -7.80 2.84 -17.88
CA GLY A 8 -9.22 3.07 -18.22
C GLY A 8 -9.39 3.33 -19.71
N HIS A 9 -9.92 2.35 -20.46
CA HIS A 9 -9.89 2.37 -21.92
C HIS A 9 -11.02 3.16 -22.58
N LYS A 10 -12.17 3.33 -21.91
CA LYS A 10 -13.37 3.94 -22.52
C LYS A 10 -13.89 5.20 -21.84
N VAL A 11 -13.33 5.58 -20.71
CA VAL A 11 -13.74 6.79 -19.99
C VAL A 11 -13.41 8.02 -20.83
N PRO A 12 -14.35 8.99 -21.04
CA PRO A 12 -14.07 10.20 -21.78
C PRO A 12 -13.00 11.07 -21.12
N THR A 13 -11.94 11.41 -21.85
CA THR A 13 -10.84 12.25 -21.35
C THR A 13 -11.25 13.69 -21.08
N SER A 14 -12.32 14.17 -21.70
CA SER A 14 -12.87 15.53 -21.51
C SER A 14 -13.58 15.71 -20.15
N GLY A 15 -13.95 14.63 -19.46
CA GLY A 15 -14.82 14.69 -18.30
C GLY A 15 -16.27 15.07 -18.64
N GLU A 16 -16.70 14.94 -19.89
CA GLU A 16 -18.06 15.19 -20.33
C GLU A 16 -18.90 13.92 -20.23
N PHE A 17 -19.48 13.68 -19.06
CA PHE A 17 -20.43 12.61 -18.78
C PHE A 17 -21.39 12.99 -17.68
N THR A 18 -22.50 12.26 -17.56
CA THR A 18 -23.48 12.49 -16.48
C THR A 18 -23.19 11.62 -15.27
N LEU A 19 -23.26 12.20 -14.07
CA LEU A 19 -23.13 11.47 -12.82
C LEU A 19 -24.35 10.58 -12.50
N ASN A 20 -25.42 10.66 -13.29
CA ASN A 20 -26.62 9.86 -13.10
C ASN A 20 -26.56 8.51 -13.84
N ASP A 21 -25.59 8.32 -14.74
CA ASP A 21 -25.39 7.10 -15.53
C ASP A 21 -23.90 6.86 -15.74
N LEU A 22 -23.22 6.44 -14.69
CA LEU A 22 -21.77 6.16 -14.73
C LEU A 22 -21.40 4.95 -15.61
N PRO A 23 -22.19 3.85 -15.64
CA PRO A 23 -21.88 2.72 -16.51
C PRO A 23 -22.11 2.99 -17.99
N GLY A 24 -23.15 3.74 -18.34
CA GLY A 24 -23.56 3.95 -19.73
C GLY A 24 -22.83 5.10 -20.40
N THR A 25 -23.00 6.33 -19.92
CA THR A 25 -22.51 7.54 -20.60
C THR A 25 -21.06 7.89 -20.28
N ALA A 26 -20.50 7.35 -19.21
CA ALA A 26 -19.15 7.67 -18.74
C ALA A 26 -18.10 6.57 -19.04
N GLY A 27 -18.37 5.68 -20.02
CA GLY A 27 -17.41 4.66 -20.45
C GLY A 27 -16.94 3.72 -19.33
N ARG A 28 -17.86 3.33 -18.41
CA ARG A 28 -17.60 2.47 -17.27
C ARG A 28 -16.67 3.10 -16.21
N ILE A 29 -16.78 4.41 -16.01
CA ILE A 29 -16.05 5.10 -14.92
C ILE A 29 -16.39 4.53 -13.54
N ASP A 30 -17.54 3.86 -13.37
CA ASP A 30 -17.94 3.12 -12.17
C ASP A 30 -16.87 2.09 -11.76
N VAL A 31 -16.21 1.44 -12.72
CA VAL A 31 -15.11 0.48 -12.45
C VAL A 31 -13.92 1.22 -11.82
N LEU A 32 -13.56 2.38 -12.36
CA LEU A 32 -12.47 3.20 -11.81
C LEU A 32 -12.83 3.74 -10.41
N CYS A 33 -14.08 4.16 -10.18
CA CYS A 33 -14.55 4.60 -8.87
C CYS A 33 -14.44 3.48 -7.83
N ARG A 34 -14.87 2.26 -8.18
CA ARG A 34 -14.71 1.10 -7.29
C ARG A 34 -13.25 0.76 -7.02
N ALA A 35 -12.38 0.87 -8.02
CA ALA A 35 -10.94 0.67 -7.86
C ALA A 35 -10.34 1.69 -6.89
N VAL A 36 -10.66 2.97 -7.02
CA VAL A 36 -10.27 4.03 -6.07
C VAL A 36 -10.77 3.70 -4.66
N GLY A 37 -12.04 3.30 -4.54
CA GLY A 37 -12.63 2.91 -3.26
C GLY A 37 -11.91 1.74 -2.61
N ALA A 38 -11.64 0.67 -3.37
CA ALA A 38 -10.94 -0.51 -2.88
C ALA A 38 -9.48 -0.21 -2.49
N ALA A 39 -8.84 0.74 -3.18
CA ALA A 39 -7.46 1.11 -2.90
C ALA A 39 -7.30 2.02 -1.66
N LEU A 40 -8.25 2.92 -1.43
CA LEU A 40 -8.06 4.00 -0.45
C LEU A 40 -8.90 3.84 0.81
N PHE A 41 -10.12 3.30 0.75
CA PHE A 41 -10.95 3.24 1.96
C PHE A 41 -10.58 2.09 2.89
N VAL A 42 -10.58 2.40 4.17
CA VAL A 42 -10.58 1.46 5.30
C VAL A 42 -11.75 1.79 6.22
N SER A 43 -12.04 0.93 7.21
CA SER A 43 -13.24 1.02 8.05
C SER A 43 -13.50 2.41 8.66
N HIS A 44 -12.45 3.13 9.05
CA HIS A 44 -12.56 4.42 9.72
C HIS A 44 -11.68 5.53 9.11
N GLY A 45 -11.28 5.39 7.84
CA GLY A 45 -10.42 6.39 7.22
C GLY A 45 -9.97 6.04 5.82
N ILE A 46 -8.86 6.63 5.44
CA ILE A 46 -8.20 6.46 4.15
C ILE A 46 -6.78 5.91 4.38
N ARG A 47 -6.34 4.98 3.55
CA ARG A 47 -4.97 4.47 3.56
C ARG A 47 -4.00 5.56 3.15
N THR A 48 -3.19 6.04 4.09
CA THR A 48 -2.23 7.13 3.85
C THR A 48 -0.97 6.68 3.11
N ASN A 49 -0.66 5.38 3.13
CA ASN A 49 0.49 4.79 2.44
C ASN A 49 0.15 4.26 1.02
N THR A 50 -0.91 4.79 0.41
CA THR A 50 -1.40 4.32 -0.90
C THR A 50 -1.62 5.49 -1.86
N GLU A 51 -1.16 5.35 -3.10
CA GLU A 51 -1.46 6.23 -4.23
C GLU A 51 -2.22 5.45 -5.31
N VAL A 52 -3.27 6.04 -5.86
CA VAL A 52 -3.98 5.53 -7.04
C VAL A 52 -3.64 6.39 -8.24
N VAL A 53 -3.28 5.76 -9.33
CA VAL A 53 -3.06 6.40 -10.64
C VAL A 53 -4.06 5.83 -11.63
N LEU A 54 -4.94 6.65 -12.14
CA LEU A 54 -5.85 6.30 -13.22
C LEU A 54 -5.28 6.86 -14.52
N LEU A 55 -5.00 6.02 -15.49
CA LEU A 55 -4.60 6.43 -16.82
C LEU A 55 -5.77 6.21 -17.79
N VAL A 56 -6.31 7.30 -18.30
CA VAL A 56 -7.53 7.30 -19.12
C VAL A 56 -7.14 7.42 -20.60
N GLN A 57 -7.47 6.42 -21.38
CA GLN A 57 -7.25 6.34 -22.84
C GLN A 57 -5.82 6.65 -23.27
N ASP A 58 -4.82 6.25 -22.47
CA ASP A 58 -3.41 6.55 -22.70
C ASP A 58 -3.12 8.06 -22.97
N ALA A 59 -3.90 8.94 -22.39
CA ALA A 59 -3.86 10.37 -22.67
C ALA A 59 -3.93 11.26 -21.43
N VAL A 60 -4.62 10.84 -20.38
CA VAL A 60 -4.78 11.63 -19.15
C VAL A 60 -4.53 10.76 -17.95
N GLN A 61 -3.58 11.14 -17.09
CA GLN A 61 -3.41 10.56 -15.77
C GLN A 61 -4.12 11.37 -14.70
N ILE A 62 -4.69 10.67 -13.73
CA ILE A 62 -5.20 11.24 -12.48
C ILE A 62 -4.54 10.51 -11.33
N ARG A 63 -3.84 11.22 -10.45
CA ARG A 63 -3.20 10.66 -9.27
C ARG A 63 -3.94 11.10 -8.02
N ILE A 64 -4.25 10.14 -7.16
CA ILE A 64 -4.95 10.37 -5.89
C ILE A 64 -4.05 9.86 -4.77
N ALA A 65 -3.53 10.79 -3.97
CA ALA A 65 -2.64 10.50 -2.85
C ALA A 65 -3.43 10.33 -1.56
N GLY A 66 -3.39 9.14 -0.97
CA GLY A 66 -4.17 8.80 0.21
C GLY A 66 -3.83 9.62 1.46
N ASP A 67 -2.59 10.10 1.57
CA ASP A 67 -2.14 10.96 2.67
C ASP A 67 -2.64 12.42 2.58
N ARG A 68 -3.07 12.86 1.39
CA ARG A 68 -3.46 14.24 1.11
C ARG A 68 -4.89 14.42 0.64
N VAL A 69 -5.53 13.38 0.08
CA VAL A 69 -6.87 13.48 -0.47
C VAL A 69 -7.88 13.89 0.59
N LYS A 70 -8.74 14.85 0.25
CA LYS A 70 -9.83 15.34 1.09
C LYS A 70 -11.16 15.23 0.36
N ARG A 71 -12.23 15.05 1.14
CA ARG A 71 -13.63 14.99 0.64
C ARG A 71 -13.90 13.81 -0.30
N LEU A 72 -13.08 12.76 -0.24
CA LEU A 72 -13.38 11.51 -0.89
C LEU A 72 -14.38 10.73 -0.02
N ASN A 73 -15.53 10.35 -0.57
CA ASN A 73 -16.55 9.57 0.12
C ASN A 73 -16.66 8.15 -0.46
N PRO A 74 -17.10 7.17 0.34
CA PRO A 74 -17.13 5.76 -0.10
C PRO A 74 -18.35 5.45 -1.01
N ASP A 75 -18.65 6.34 -1.95
CA ASP A 75 -19.69 6.14 -2.96
C ASP A 75 -19.15 6.49 -4.36
N GLU A 76 -19.64 5.76 -5.37
CA GLU A 76 -19.18 5.89 -6.74
C GLU A 76 -19.48 7.27 -7.33
N ARG A 77 -20.60 7.89 -6.96
CA ARG A 77 -21.02 9.17 -7.53
C ARG A 77 -20.13 10.33 -7.06
N SER A 78 -19.77 10.38 -5.78
CA SER A 78 -18.87 11.43 -5.28
C SER A 78 -17.45 11.24 -5.80
N THR A 79 -16.98 10.00 -5.89
CA THR A 79 -15.71 9.68 -6.52
C THR A 79 -15.71 10.10 -8.00
N ALA A 80 -16.76 9.75 -8.76
CA ALA A 80 -16.91 10.16 -10.17
C ALA A 80 -16.92 11.68 -10.35
N ALA A 81 -17.52 12.43 -9.42
CA ALA A 81 -17.50 13.90 -9.47
C ALA A 81 -16.07 14.46 -9.31
N ILE A 82 -15.26 13.89 -8.43
CA ILE A 82 -13.85 14.25 -8.28
C ILE A 82 -13.07 13.91 -9.56
N LEU A 83 -13.26 12.71 -10.12
CA LEU A 83 -12.60 12.30 -11.36
C LEU A 83 -13.04 13.18 -12.54
N GLN A 84 -14.31 13.59 -12.59
CA GLN A 84 -14.81 14.51 -13.60
C GLN A 84 -14.11 15.87 -13.55
N LEU A 85 -13.93 16.44 -12.35
CA LEU A 85 -13.17 17.67 -12.16
C LEU A 85 -11.70 17.51 -12.57
N ALA A 86 -11.09 16.37 -12.22
CA ALA A 86 -9.72 16.06 -12.58
C ALA A 86 -9.54 15.98 -14.10
N LEU A 87 -10.42 15.26 -14.80
CA LEU A 87 -10.39 15.16 -16.27
C LEU A 87 -10.54 16.53 -16.94
N ARG A 88 -11.48 17.36 -16.49
CA ARG A 88 -11.70 18.71 -17.04
C ARG A 88 -10.53 19.66 -16.77
N GLY A 89 -9.82 19.47 -15.67
CA GLY A 89 -8.68 20.28 -15.27
C GLY A 89 -7.33 19.79 -15.79
N ALA A 90 -7.29 18.63 -16.47
CA ALA A 90 -6.05 18.05 -16.97
C ALA A 90 -5.41 18.96 -18.05
N ALA A 91 -4.12 19.23 -17.87
CA ALA A 91 -3.31 20.04 -18.79
C ALA A 91 -2.00 19.31 -19.11
N ALA A 92 -1.16 19.91 -19.95
CA ALA A 92 0.16 19.37 -20.26
C ALA A 92 1.06 19.25 -19.01
N GLU A 93 0.93 20.22 -18.10
CA GLU A 93 1.58 20.19 -16.80
C GLU A 93 0.63 19.64 -15.71
N GLU A 94 1.21 19.19 -14.61
CA GLU A 94 0.44 18.68 -13.46
C GLU A 94 -0.37 19.78 -12.78
N VAL A 95 -1.66 19.57 -12.63
CA VAL A 95 -2.60 20.47 -11.95
C VAL A 95 -3.25 19.75 -10.77
N GLU A 96 -3.11 20.28 -9.56
CA GLU A 96 -3.89 19.83 -8.43
C GLU A 96 -5.33 20.38 -8.52
N THR A 97 -6.27 19.53 -8.89
CA THR A 97 -7.68 19.92 -9.14
C THR A 97 -8.51 19.95 -7.88
N THR A 98 -8.20 19.09 -6.93
CA THR A 98 -8.72 19.09 -5.56
C THR A 98 -7.61 18.62 -4.63
N PRO A 99 -7.64 18.91 -3.31
CA PRO A 99 -6.57 18.50 -2.40
C PRO A 99 -6.24 17.01 -2.50
N GLY A 100 -4.99 16.71 -2.85
CA GLY A 100 -4.50 15.34 -3.01
C GLY A 100 -4.89 14.66 -4.33
N VAL A 101 -5.50 15.39 -5.29
CA VAL A 101 -5.85 14.89 -6.62
C VAL A 101 -5.16 15.74 -7.68
N VAL A 102 -4.23 15.15 -8.40
CA VAL A 102 -3.44 15.79 -9.46
C VAL A 102 -3.79 15.17 -10.80
N ALA A 103 -4.02 16.00 -11.82
CA ALA A 103 -4.28 15.55 -13.17
C ALA A 103 -3.27 16.17 -14.16
N ALA A 104 -2.89 15.41 -15.17
CA ALA A 104 -2.04 15.86 -16.27
C ALA A 104 -2.31 15.04 -17.54
N GLN A 105 -1.90 15.57 -18.70
CA GLN A 105 -1.78 14.75 -19.90
C GLN A 105 -0.56 13.84 -19.75
N ALA A 106 -0.74 12.55 -19.95
CA ALA A 106 0.34 11.57 -19.88
C ALA A 106 -0.03 10.29 -20.61
N SER A 107 0.96 9.64 -21.23
CA SER A 107 0.90 8.29 -21.75
C SER A 107 1.33 7.25 -20.69
N LEU A 108 1.11 5.97 -20.98
CA LEU A 108 1.56 4.85 -20.14
C LEU A 108 3.09 4.87 -19.96
N SER A 109 3.84 5.16 -21.03
CA SER A 109 5.30 5.28 -20.95
C SER A 109 5.72 6.38 -19.96
N GLN A 110 5.06 7.55 -19.98
CA GLN A 110 5.35 8.63 -19.04
C GLN A 110 4.97 8.29 -17.60
N VAL A 111 3.89 7.53 -17.40
CA VAL A 111 3.53 7.00 -16.07
C VAL A 111 4.62 6.04 -15.57
N LEU A 112 5.13 5.14 -16.43
CA LEU A 112 6.23 4.24 -16.08
C LEU A 112 7.51 5.00 -15.76
N ASP A 113 7.89 5.99 -16.58
CA ASP A 113 9.07 6.84 -16.33
C ASP A 113 8.99 7.51 -14.96
N ARG A 114 7.82 8.06 -14.60
CA ARG A 114 7.59 8.62 -13.26
C ARG A 114 7.76 7.57 -12.17
N LEU A 115 7.21 6.37 -12.34
CA LEU A 115 7.34 5.30 -11.36
C LEU A 115 8.81 4.95 -11.11
N TYR A 116 9.63 4.85 -12.15
CA TYR A 116 11.07 4.60 -12.02
C TYR A 116 11.80 5.76 -11.34
N GLN A 117 11.45 7.03 -11.66
CA GLN A 117 12.04 8.20 -11.02
C GLN A 117 11.83 8.25 -9.50
N ILE A 118 10.71 7.69 -9.01
CA ILE A 118 10.39 7.60 -7.57
C ILE A 118 10.76 6.24 -6.97
N GLU A 119 11.59 5.47 -7.66
CA GLU A 119 12.06 4.14 -7.23
C GLU A 119 10.92 3.16 -6.91
N ALA A 120 9.79 3.32 -7.61
CA ALA A 120 8.71 2.35 -7.55
C ALA A 120 8.98 1.18 -8.49
N HIS A 121 8.45 0.00 -8.14
CA HIS A 121 8.64 -1.22 -8.89
C HIS A 121 7.34 -1.61 -9.60
N PRO A 122 7.21 -1.35 -10.91
CA PRO A 122 6.03 -1.72 -11.69
C PRO A 122 5.88 -3.25 -11.78
N ILE A 123 4.68 -3.74 -11.53
CA ILE A 123 4.29 -5.17 -11.58
C ILE A 123 2.94 -5.24 -12.28
N VAL A 124 2.85 -6.01 -13.35
CA VAL A 124 1.60 -6.18 -14.09
C VAL A 124 0.77 -7.29 -13.49
N LEU A 125 -0.49 -7.02 -13.23
CA LEU A 125 -1.45 -8.06 -12.86
C LEU A 125 -2.06 -8.65 -14.12
N HIS A 126 -1.80 -9.93 -14.36
CA HIS A 126 -2.24 -10.62 -15.58
C HIS A 126 -2.57 -12.09 -15.28
N GLU A 127 -3.58 -12.66 -15.96
CA GLU A 127 -4.00 -14.04 -15.73
C GLU A 127 -2.91 -15.09 -15.99
N HIS A 128 -1.99 -14.78 -16.91
CA HIS A 128 -0.86 -15.64 -17.28
C HIS A 128 0.45 -15.25 -16.57
N GLY A 129 0.38 -14.44 -15.51
CA GLY A 129 1.53 -14.10 -14.67
C GLY A 129 1.95 -15.25 -13.76
N ASP A 130 3.09 -15.07 -13.08
CA ASP A 130 3.56 -16.00 -12.07
C ASP A 130 2.58 -16.01 -10.88
N PRO A 131 2.35 -17.17 -10.24
CA PRO A 131 1.47 -17.25 -9.07
C PRO A 131 1.92 -16.29 -7.96
N VAL A 132 1.02 -15.46 -7.47
CA VAL A 132 1.33 -14.44 -6.45
C VAL A 132 1.93 -15.02 -5.17
N ASP A 133 1.59 -16.25 -4.81
CA ASP A 133 2.13 -16.95 -3.64
C ASP A 133 3.65 -17.24 -3.74
N GLN A 134 4.20 -17.18 -4.94
CA GLN A 134 5.64 -17.39 -5.21
C GLN A 134 6.36 -16.05 -5.42
N PHE A 135 5.67 -14.93 -5.36
CA PHE A 135 6.21 -13.60 -5.64
C PHE A 135 6.54 -12.85 -4.35
N SER A 136 7.78 -12.38 -4.24
CA SER A 136 8.20 -11.51 -3.13
C SER A 136 7.98 -10.05 -3.52
N PHE A 137 7.12 -9.36 -2.80
CA PHE A 137 6.83 -7.95 -3.08
C PHE A 137 8.01 -7.05 -2.71
N PRO A 138 8.41 -6.12 -3.61
CA PRO A 138 9.39 -5.09 -3.29
C PRO A 138 8.82 -4.07 -2.31
N GLU A 139 9.69 -3.26 -1.69
CA GLU A 139 9.26 -2.25 -0.70
C GLU A 139 8.35 -1.14 -1.26
N ASN A 140 8.46 -0.84 -2.55
CA ASN A 140 7.73 0.25 -3.21
C ASN A 140 6.97 -0.25 -4.43
N PRO A 141 5.99 -1.19 -4.28
CA PRO A 141 5.32 -1.83 -5.39
C PRO A 141 4.36 -0.87 -6.10
N ALA A 142 4.27 -1.00 -7.43
CA ALA A 142 3.29 -0.32 -8.27
C ALA A 142 2.58 -1.34 -9.15
N PHE A 143 1.37 -1.74 -8.78
CA PHE A 143 0.59 -2.73 -9.52
C PHE A 143 -0.14 -2.07 -10.67
N ILE A 144 0.01 -2.62 -11.88
CA ILE A 144 -0.65 -2.17 -13.10
C ILE A 144 -1.78 -3.13 -13.40
N LEU A 145 -3.00 -2.59 -13.48
CA LEU A 145 -4.25 -3.32 -13.70
C LEU A 145 -5.02 -2.70 -14.86
N SER A 146 -5.79 -3.52 -15.54
CA SER A 146 -6.76 -3.05 -16.52
C SER A 146 -8.13 -2.76 -15.86
N ASP A 147 -9.00 -2.04 -16.54
CA ASP A 147 -10.37 -1.78 -16.11
C ASP A 147 -11.26 -3.03 -16.34
N HIS A 148 -12.34 -2.92 -17.09
CA HIS A 148 -13.24 -4.02 -17.46
C HIS A 148 -12.90 -4.65 -18.80
N LEU A 149 -11.86 -4.18 -19.45
CA LEU A 149 -11.30 -4.69 -20.71
C LEU A 149 -9.91 -5.25 -20.44
N ASP A 150 -9.46 -6.12 -21.33
CA ASP A 150 -8.08 -6.60 -21.33
C ASP A 150 -7.13 -5.47 -21.74
N PHE A 151 -5.85 -5.63 -21.48
CA PHE A 151 -4.82 -4.73 -22.02
C PHE A 151 -4.88 -4.77 -23.55
N THR A 152 -4.73 -3.61 -24.17
CA THR A 152 -4.62 -3.52 -25.64
C THR A 152 -3.25 -4.01 -26.10
N ASP A 153 -3.10 -4.30 -27.40
CA ASP A 153 -1.80 -4.67 -27.99
C ASP A 153 -0.72 -3.60 -27.73
N ALA A 154 -1.12 -2.31 -27.67
CA ALA A 154 -0.22 -1.21 -27.36
C ALA A 154 0.21 -1.19 -25.89
N ASP A 155 -0.73 -1.48 -24.96
CA ASP A 155 -0.42 -1.63 -23.55
C ASP A 155 0.52 -2.82 -23.34
N GLU A 156 0.20 -3.97 -23.96
CA GLU A 156 1.00 -5.19 -23.90
C GLU A 156 2.43 -4.96 -24.39
N ALA A 157 2.59 -4.22 -25.50
CA ALA A 157 3.91 -3.88 -26.03
C ALA A 157 4.70 -2.98 -25.06
N THR A 158 4.02 -2.03 -24.39
CA THR A 158 4.67 -1.12 -23.43
C THR A 158 5.02 -1.81 -22.12
N LEU A 159 4.24 -2.82 -21.72
CA LEU A 159 4.40 -3.56 -20.47
C LEU A 159 5.20 -4.87 -20.61
N ALA A 160 5.74 -5.16 -21.80
CA ALA A 160 6.30 -6.47 -22.15
C ALA A 160 7.45 -6.92 -21.23
N ASP A 161 8.31 -6.00 -20.81
CA ASP A 161 9.49 -6.28 -20.00
C ASP A 161 9.23 -6.27 -18.48
N LEU A 162 7.98 -6.02 -18.06
CA LEU A 162 7.66 -5.94 -16.64
C LEU A 162 7.33 -7.32 -16.04
N PRO A 163 7.66 -7.54 -14.77
CA PRO A 163 7.23 -8.75 -14.06
C PRO A 163 5.71 -8.83 -14.02
N ARG A 164 5.18 -10.04 -14.21
CA ARG A 164 3.74 -10.32 -14.23
C ARG A 164 3.38 -11.28 -13.11
N ILE A 165 2.29 -10.96 -12.39
CA ILE A 165 1.75 -11.83 -11.35
C ILE A 165 0.29 -12.16 -11.63
N SER A 166 -0.12 -13.34 -11.18
CA SER A 166 -1.51 -13.82 -11.26
C SER A 166 -2.08 -14.09 -9.87
N LEU A 167 -3.32 -13.66 -9.64
CA LEU A 167 -4.09 -13.97 -8.42
C LEU A 167 -4.86 -15.29 -8.51
N GLY A 168 -4.62 -16.08 -9.55
CA GLY A 168 -5.28 -17.36 -9.80
C GLY A 168 -6.10 -17.36 -11.09
N SER A 169 -6.80 -18.48 -11.33
CA SER A 169 -7.49 -18.74 -12.61
C SER A 169 -8.88 -18.10 -12.73
N MET A 170 -9.40 -17.47 -11.67
CA MET A 170 -10.71 -16.83 -11.70
C MET A 170 -10.60 -15.38 -12.15
N ALA A 171 -11.39 -14.98 -13.15
CA ALA A 171 -11.50 -13.59 -13.57
C ALA A 171 -12.13 -12.75 -12.45
N LEU A 172 -11.38 -11.80 -11.91
CA LEU A 172 -11.77 -10.92 -10.82
C LEU A 172 -11.96 -9.49 -11.33
N HIS A 173 -12.85 -8.73 -10.68
CA HIS A 173 -12.91 -7.29 -10.94
C HIS A 173 -11.65 -6.59 -10.42
N THR A 174 -11.22 -5.52 -11.06
CA THR A 174 -10.07 -4.69 -10.67
C THR A 174 -10.09 -4.33 -9.17
N SER A 175 -11.26 -3.95 -8.64
CA SER A 175 -11.42 -3.64 -7.22
C SER A 175 -11.20 -4.84 -6.29
N GLN A 176 -11.56 -6.05 -6.72
CA GLN A 176 -11.29 -7.29 -5.97
C GLN A 176 -9.80 -7.62 -5.98
N CYS A 177 -9.15 -7.47 -7.13
CA CYS A 177 -7.70 -7.64 -7.25
C CYS A 177 -6.96 -6.70 -6.27
N ILE A 178 -7.34 -5.43 -6.24
CA ILE A 178 -6.76 -4.43 -5.32
C ILE A 178 -6.95 -4.85 -3.86
N THR A 179 -8.14 -5.35 -3.50
CA THR A 179 -8.43 -5.82 -2.13
C THR A 179 -7.54 -7.01 -1.75
N ILE A 180 -7.35 -7.96 -2.67
CA ILE A 180 -6.48 -9.12 -2.43
C ILE A 180 -5.02 -8.68 -2.29
N LEU A 181 -4.54 -7.80 -3.16
CA LEU A 181 -3.17 -7.27 -3.09
C LEU A 181 -2.94 -6.51 -1.77
N HIS A 182 -3.92 -5.73 -1.32
CA HIS A 182 -3.85 -5.11 0.01
C HIS A 182 -3.77 -6.15 1.12
N TYR A 183 -4.60 -7.19 1.08
CA TYR A 183 -4.57 -8.26 2.07
C TYR A 183 -3.20 -8.95 2.13
N LEU A 184 -2.61 -9.27 0.97
CA LEU A 184 -1.29 -9.90 0.89
C LEU A 184 -0.20 -8.99 1.47
N LEU A 185 -0.19 -7.71 1.08
CA LEU A 185 0.77 -6.73 1.59
C LEU A 185 0.57 -6.45 3.09
N ASP A 186 -0.67 -6.32 3.56
CA ASP A 186 -0.97 -6.08 4.98
C ASP A 186 -0.61 -7.31 5.83
N ARG A 187 -0.82 -8.53 5.29
CA ARG A 187 -0.40 -9.78 5.92
C ARG A 187 1.11 -9.82 6.09
N ASP A 188 1.85 -9.53 5.04
CA ASP A 188 3.31 -9.54 5.05
C ASP A 188 3.88 -8.40 5.93
N GLU A 189 3.18 -7.27 6.05
CA GLU A 189 3.48 -6.21 7.03
C GLU A 189 3.06 -6.62 8.45
N GLY A 190 2.00 -7.42 8.61
CA GLY A 190 1.40 -7.84 9.89
C GLY A 190 1.93 -9.17 10.43
N ASP A 191 2.47 -10.05 9.58
CA ASP A 191 3.01 -11.36 9.97
C ASP A 191 4.43 -11.26 10.57
N THR A 192 4.63 -10.16 11.30
CA THR A 192 5.83 -9.92 12.10
C THR A 192 5.93 -10.83 13.33
N SER A 193 4.92 -11.65 13.59
CA SER A 193 4.94 -12.60 14.71
C SER A 193 5.58 -13.95 14.34
N ALA A 194 5.57 -14.35 13.05
CA ALA A 194 6.15 -15.64 12.63
C ALA A 194 7.68 -15.58 12.43
N ASP A 195 8.23 -14.42 12.06
CA ASP A 195 9.66 -14.24 11.75
C ASP A 195 10.40 -13.32 12.73
N LEU A 196 9.81 -13.00 13.88
CA LEU A 196 10.51 -12.20 14.87
C LEU A 196 11.70 -12.96 15.46
N VAL A 197 12.87 -12.30 15.42
CA VAL A 197 14.09 -12.84 16.02
C VAL A 197 14.34 -12.20 17.38
N LEU A 198 14.96 -12.95 18.26
CA LEU A 198 15.33 -12.46 19.59
C LEU A 198 16.40 -11.35 19.46
N CYS A 199 16.02 -10.14 19.85
CA CYS A 199 16.93 -9.00 19.90
C CYS A 199 17.65 -8.93 21.25
N HIS A 200 16.89 -8.91 22.35
CA HIS A 200 17.43 -8.73 23.69
C HIS A 200 16.57 -9.45 24.73
N LYS A 201 17.19 -9.80 25.89
CA LYS A 201 16.52 -10.40 27.04
C LYS A 201 16.68 -9.51 28.25
N VAL A 202 15.61 -9.26 28.95
CA VAL A 202 15.64 -8.48 30.19
C VAL A 202 14.82 -9.15 31.29
N TRP A 203 15.13 -8.84 32.52
CA TRP A 203 14.33 -9.23 33.67
C TRP A 203 13.42 -8.07 34.09
N GLY A 204 12.13 -8.37 34.16
CA GLY A 204 11.09 -7.42 34.54
C GLY A 204 10.46 -6.64 33.37
N GLU A 205 9.14 -6.61 33.38
CA GLU A 205 8.31 -5.93 32.36
C GLU A 205 8.58 -4.42 32.26
N PRO A 206 8.82 -3.65 33.34
CA PRO A 206 9.10 -2.22 33.25
C PRO A 206 10.34 -1.91 32.40
N LYS A 207 11.43 -2.68 32.59
CA LYS A 207 12.65 -2.50 31.79
C LYS A 207 12.44 -2.87 30.32
N ALA A 208 11.68 -3.94 30.08
CA ALA A 208 11.32 -4.34 28.71
C ALA A 208 10.55 -3.24 27.99
N ARG A 209 9.57 -2.62 28.66
CA ARG A 209 8.77 -1.52 28.09
C ARG A 209 9.60 -0.26 27.81
N LEU A 210 10.60 0.05 28.63
CA LEU A 210 11.52 1.17 28.37
C LEU A 210 12.33 0.92 27.09
N ILE A 211 12.83 -0.30 26.91
CA ILE A 211 13.60 -0.66 25.72
C ILE A 211 12.71 -0.66 24.47
N THR A 212 11.47 -1.19 24.54
CA THR A 212 10.57 -1.13 23.38
C THR A 212 10.19 0.30 23.03
N GLY A 213 9.91 1.17 24.01
CA GLY A 213 9.66 2.59 23.78
C GLY A 213 10.85 3.29 23.11
N LEU A 214 12.07 3.00 23.56
CA LEU A 214 13.28 3.52 22.89
C LEU A 214 13.38 3.05 21.44
N LEU A 215 13.15 1.75 21.17
CA LEU A 215 13.20 1.23 19.80
C LEU A 215 12.11 1.85 18.90
N GLU A 216 10.91 2.10 19.44
CA GLU A 216 9.82 2.79 18.74
C GLU A 216 10.21 4.24 18.38
N ASP A 217 10.87 4.96 19.26
CA ASP A 217 11.36 6.33 19.00
C ASP A 217 12.37 6.37 17.83
N PHE A 218 13.11 5.28 17.63
CA PHE A 218 14.00 5.09 16.48
C PHE A 218 13.33 4.44 15.27
N GLY A 219 12.00 4.25 15.30
CA GLY A 219 11.21 3.68 14.21
C GLY A 219 11.40 2.16 14.05
N ILE A 220 11.79 1.44 15.10
CA ILE A 220 11.95 -0.01 15.11
C ILE A 220 10.77 -0.64 15.87
N PRO A 221 9.79 -1.26 15.18
CA PRO A 221 8.72 -2.00 15.85
C PRO A 221 9.28 -3.21 16.60
N SER A 222 8.86 -3.38 17.86
CA SER A 222 9.29 -4.50 18.69
C SER A 222 8.13 -5.10 19.48
N ASN A 223 8.20 -6.41 19.73
CA ASN A 223 7.20 -7.15 20.50
C ASN A 223 7.82 -7.76 21.75
N LEU A 224 7.05 -7.75 22.85
CA LEU A 224 7.43 -8.40 24.11
C LEU A 224 6.86 -9.82 24.15
N MET A 225 7.73 -10.82 24.33
CA MET A 225 7.36 -12.19 24.64
C MET A 225 7.74 -12.51 26.07
N SER A 226 6.76 -12.62 26.96
CA SER A 226 6.96 -13.13 28.31
C SER A 226 6.61 -14.64 28.35
N HIS A 227 7.50 -15.47 28.86
CA HIS A 227 7.15 -16.83 29.25
C HIS A 227 6.48 -16.76 30.62
N ALA A 228 5.16 -16.60 30.65
CA ALA A 228 4.41 -16.95 31.84
C ALA A 228 4.43 -18.48 31.94
N VAL A 229 5.32 -19.03 32.74
CA VAL A 229 5.14 -20.41 33.24
C VAL A 229 3.84 -20.39 34.02
N PRO A 230 2.85 -21.27 33.74
CA PRO A 230 1.69 -21.39 34.58
C PRO A 230 2.15 -21.86 35.97
N SER A 231 2.32 -20.90 36.88
CA SER A 231 2.66 -21.20 38.27
C SER A 231 1.42 -21.72 38.94
N LEU A 232 1.51 -22.94 39.47
CA LEU A 232 0.47 -23.63 40.26
C LEU A 232 0.17 -22.94 41.60
N TYR A 233 0.68 -21.72 41.85
CA TYR A 233 0.44 -20.96 43.09
C TYR A 233 -0.06 -19.56 42.79
N PRO A 234 -1.35 -19.25 43.06
CA PRO A 234 -1.85 -17.87 43.00
C PRO A 234 -1.30 -17.08 44.16
N GLY A 235 -0.28 -16.27 43.92
CA GLY A 235 0.26 -15.39 44.94
C GLY A 235 1.71 -14.89 44.76
N MET A 236 2.46 -15.43 43.80
CA MET A 236 3.78 -14.93 43.39
C MET A 236 3.74 -14.44 41.96
N LEU A 237 3.05 -13.34 41.73
CA LEU A 237 3.19 -12.52 40.53
C LEU A 237 4.26 -11.46 40.83
N ASP A 238 5.51 -11.89 41.00
CA ASP A 238 6.63 -10.98 40.86
C ASP A 238 6.81 -10.69 39.39
N GLY A 239 6.64 -9.42 38.95
CA GLY A 239 6.89 -8.95 37.59
C GLY A 239 8.35 -9.05 37.16
N LEU A 240 9.09 -10.05 37.66
CA LEU A 240 10.52 -10.30 37.53
C LEU A 240 10.83 -11.45 36.54
N GLY A 241 9.86 -11.93 35.77
CA GLY A 241 10.13 -12.95 34.74
C GLY A 241 11.04 -12.46 33.63
N GLU A 242 11.75 -13.41 32.95
CA GLU A 242 12.47 -13.12 31.72
C GLU A 242 11.50 -12.64 30.65
N VAL A 243 11.73 -11.45 30.13
CA VAL A 243 11.00 -10.87 29.00
C VAL A 243 11.93 -10.82 27.80
N ARG A 244 11.47 -11.35 26.68
CA ARG A 244 12.19 -11.35 25.41
C ARG A 244 11.67 -10.24 24.53
N ILE A 245 12.59 -9.39 24.07
CA ILE A 245 12.30 -8.33 23.10
C ILE A 245 12.61 -8.88 21.72
N MET A 246 11.57 -8.96 20.90
CA MET A 246 11.62 -9.53 19.57
C MET A 246 11.51 -8.40 18.53
N VAL A 247 12.33 -8.44 17.48
CA VAL A 247 12.32 -7.49 16.35
C VAL A 247 12.35 -8.24 15.02
N ARG A 248 12.08 -7.55 13.93
CA ARG A 248 12.23 -8.13 12.59
C ARG A 248 13.71 -8.46 12.30
N PRO A 249 14.03 -9.51 11.54
CA PRO A 249 15.41 -9.86 11.19
C PRO A 249 16.20 -8.69 10.61
N ARG A 250 15.58 -7.88 9.75
CA ARG A 250 16.20 -6.70 9.12
C ARG A 250 16.56 -5.58 10.11
N ASP A 251 15.88 -5.51 11.24
CA ASP A 251 16.07 -4.47 12.26
C ASP A 251 17.02 -4.92 13.39
N LEU A 252 17.42 -6.21 13.40
CA LEU A 252 18.13 -6.84 14.52
C LEU A 252 19.43 -6.14 14.88
N GLU A 253 20.30 -5.92 13.90
CA GLU A 253 21.62 -5.31 14.13
C GLU A 253 21.49 -3.84 14.60
N ARG A 254 20.57 -3.09 13.98
CA ARG A 254 20.29 -1.71 14.36
C ARG A 254 19.67 -1.61 15.75
N ALA A 255 18.75 -2.51 16.08
CA ALA A 255 18.13 -2.56 17.40
C ALA A 255 19.16 -2.89 18.50
N ARG A 256 20.05 -3.85 18.26
CA ARG A 256 21.12 -4.21 19.20
C ARG A 256 22.10 -3.07 19.42
N ALA A 257 22.48 -2.34 18.37
CA ALA A 257 23.34 -1.18 18.48
C ALA A 257 22.72 -0.09 19.38
N ILE A 258 21.43 0.22 19.16
CA ILE A 258 20.69 1.20 19.97
C ILE A 258 20.62 0.75 21.44
N ILE A 259 20.29 -0.51 21.68
CA ILE A 259 20.22 -1.03 23.06
C ILE A 259 21.60 -0.95 23.75
N GLY A 260 22.68 -1.33 23.04
CA GLY A 260 24.06 -1.23 23.55
C GLY A 260 24.44 0.21 23.92
N ASP A 261 24.12 1.16 23.05
CA ASP A 261 24.46 2.58 23.27
C ASP A 261 23.74 3.20 24.48
N TYR A 262 22.53 2.75 24.81
CA TYR A 262 21.71 3.36 25.86
C TYR A 262 21.67 2.57 27.18
N PHE A 263 21.87 1.26 27.17
CA PHE A 263 21.69 0.40 28.32
C PHE A 263 22.93 -0.40 28.76
N GLU A 264 23.96 -0.49 27.91
CA GLU A 264 25.18 -1.25 28.17
C GLU A 264 26.42 -0.37 28.37
N GLN A 265 26.28 0.97 28.44
CA GLN A 265 27.37 1.84 28.80
C GLN A 265 27.75 1.58 30.25
N PRO A 266 29.05 1.38 30.58
CA PRO A 266 29.50 1.30 31.97
C PRO A 266 29.16 2.63 32.65
N VAL A 267 28.49 2.55 33.79
CA VAL A 267 28.34 3.70 34.69
C VAL A 267 29.75 3.99 35.21
N ASP A 268 30.40 5.06 34.70
CA ASP A 268 31.62 5.57 35.28
C ASP A 268 31.33 5.97 36.75
N GLU A 269 32.01 5.30 37.67
CA GLU A 269 31.98 5.60 39.10
C GLU A 269 32.62 6.97 39.43
#